data_f5aa3210f3b7c550f39a22743ed37bbe
#
_entry.id   f5aa3210f3b7c550f39a22743ed37bbe
#
_cell.length_a   1.000
_cell.length_b   1.000
_cell.length_c   1.000
_cell.angle_alpha   90.00
_cell.angle_beta   90.00
_cell.angle_gamma   90.00
#
_symmetry.space_group_name_H-M   'P 1'
#
loop_
_entity.id
_entity.type
_entity.pdbx_description
1 polymer ?
#
loop_
_entity_poly.entity_id
_entity_poly.type
_entity_poly.pdbx_seq_one_letter_code
_entity_poly.pdbx_strand_id
1 'polypeptide(L)'
;MRTFRPKRRRPQIHAGTPVWLFDLDNTLHHASHAIFPAINSAMTQYIIDALQVERDEANRLRTGYTQRYGAALLGLTRHHDLDAHDFLKYVHTFPDLRAMLRSERGLKCLVDALPGRKIVLTNAPEAYALDVLKELGIERLFERVIAIEHMRDRRYWRAKPDHAMLRRAMRDAHVRLADAVLVEDTRSHLKNYRRLGIRTVWITGHLPQHARPNGSPARLPGTGRPHYVDRCIRSLKSLRLGTRPGRPIEPLTEHPAWR
;
A
#
# COMPACT_ATOMS: atom_id res chain seq x y z
N MET A 1 -42.04 -8.23 -10.24
CA MET A 1 -40.92 -8.61 -11.12
C MET A 1 -39.65 -8.80 -10.26
N ARG A 2 -39.21 -10.05 -10.07
CA ARG A 2 -37.98 -10.35 -9.30
C ARG A 2 -36.80 -10.24 -10.23
N THR A 3 -35.93 -9.28 -10.02
CA THR A 3 -34.68 -9.10 -10.78
C THR A 3 -33.70 -10.22 -10.42
N PHE A 4 -33.44 -11.07 -11.39
CA PHE A 4 -32.46 -12.15 -11.29
C PHE A 4 -31.05 -11.55 -11.31
N ARG A 5 -30.38 -11.46 -10.13
CA ARG A 5 -28.95 -11.17 -10.07
C ARG A 5 -28.16 -12.47 -10.33
N PRO A 6 -27.37 -12.56 -11.39
CA PRO A 6 -26.55 -13.74 -11.62
C PRO A 6 -25.55 -13.88 -10.47
N LYS A 7 -25.57 -15.02 -9.79
CA LYS A 7 -24.54 -15.40 -8.83
C LYS A 7 -23.19 -15.45 -9.57
N ARG A 8 -22.29 -14.49 -9.31
CA ARG A 8 -20.90 -14.58 -9.79
C ARG A 8 -20.34 -15.91 -9.27
N ARG A 9 -19.99 -16.84 -10.16
CA ARG A 9 -19.22 -18.04 -9.83
C ARG A 9 -17.93 -17.57 -9.16
N ARG A 10 -17.70 -18.02 -7.92
CA ARG A 10 -16.39 -17.83 -7.28
C ARG A 10 -15.34 -18.48 -8.18
N PRO A 11 -14.25 -17.78 -8.54
CA PRO A 11 -13.16 -18.41 -9.29
C PRO A 11 -12.65 -19.60 -8.49
N GLN A 12 -12.53 -20.76 -9.13
CA GLN A 12 -11.85 -21.90 -8.51
C GLN A 12 -10.39 -21.50 -8.30
N ILE A 13 -9.98 -21.42 -7.03
CA ILE A 13 -8.62 -21.07 -6.64
C ILE A 13 -7.78 -22.33 -6.85
N HIS A 14 -7.05 -22.39 -7.96
CA HIS A 14 -6.03 -23.42 -8.14
C HIS A 14 -4.87 -23.17 -7.14
N ALA A 15 -4.45 -24.22 -6.43
CA ALA A 15 -3.29 -24.15 -5.56
C ALA A 15 -2.09 -23.60 -6.35
N GLY A 16 -1.45 -22.53 -5.85
CA GLY A 16 -0.32 -21.86 -6.52
C GLY A 16 -0.65 -20.56 -7.25
N THR A 17 -1.92 -20.17 -7.40
CA THR A 17 -2.26 -18.88 -7.98
C THR A 17 -1.98 -17.75 -6.97
N PRO A 18 -1.18 -16.72 -7.32
CA PRO A 18 -0.82 -15.67 -6.38
C PRO A 18 -2.02 -14.81 -5.99
N VAL A 19 -2.00 -14.31 -4.76
CA VAL A 19 -2.87 -13.22 -4.31
C VAL A 19 -2.02 -11.98 -4.16
N TRP A 20 -2.26 -11.00 -5.02
CA TRP A 20 -1.53 -9.75 -5.04
C TRP A 20 -2.10 -8.80 -4.00
N LEU A 21 -1.26 -8.34 -3.08
CA LEU A 21 -1.55 -7.27 -2.15
C LEU A 21 -0.84 -6.03 -2.67
N PHE A 22 -1.60 -5.08 -3.19
CA PHE A 22 -1.06 -3.82 -3.67
C PHE A 22 -1.24 -2.74 -2.61
N ASP A 23 -0.14 -2.11 -2.23
CA ASP A 23 -0.24 -0.79 -1.67
C ASP A 23 -0.79 0.20 -2.71
N LEU A 24 -1.29 1.36 -2.28
CA LEU A 24 -1.94 2.34 -3.14
C LEU A 24 -0.98 3.47 -3.52
N ASP A 25 -0.58 4.25 -2.52
CA ASP A 25 0.17 5.48 -2.68
C ASP A 25 1.63 5.21 -3.00
N ASN A 26 2.18 5.84 -4.05
CA ASN A 26 3.50 5.53 -4.63
C ASN A 26 3.68 4.12 -5.17
N THR A 27 2.61 3.32 -5.20
CA THR A 27 2.60 1.96 -5.75
C THR A 27 1.75 1.88 -7.02
N LEU A 28 0.46 2.21 -6.96
CA LEU A 28 -0.44 2.25 -8.11
C LEU A 28 -0.46 3.63 -8.78
N HIS A 29 -0.16 4.68 -8.04
CA HIS A 29 -0.01 6.05 -8.55
C HIS A 29 1.10 6.80 -7.81
N HIS A 30 1.52 7.94 -8.37
CA HIS A 30 2.60 8.77 -7.83
C HIS A 30 2.07 9.76 -6.80
N ALA A 31 1.80 9.31 -5.58
CA ALA A 31 1.25 10.14 -4.51
C ALA A 31 2.22 11.27 -4.08
N SER A 32 3.52 11.05 -4.13
CA SER A 32 4.55 12.06 -3.81
C SER A 32 4.53 13.28 -4.74
N HIS A 33 3.86 13.20 -5.91
CA HIS A 33 3.77 14.32 -6.83
C HIS A 33 2.92 15.47 -6.28
N ALA A 34 1.71 15.18 -5.79
CA ALA A 34 0.77 16.19 -5.32
C ALA A 34 -0.01 15.76 -4.06
N ILE A 35 -0.37 14.49 -3.95
CA ILE A 35 -1.24 13.97 -2.88
C ILE A 35 -0.56 14.09 -1.51
N PHE A 36 0.65 13.55 -1.33
CA PHE A 36 1.34 13.63 -0.04
C PHE A 36 1.64 15.06 0.44
N PRO A 37 2.07 16.01 -0.43
CA PRO A 37 2.16 17.42 -0.04
C PRO A 37 0.83 17.96 0.51
N ALA A 38 -0.29 17.70 -0.17
CA ALA A 38 -1.61 18.14 0.26
C ALA A 38 -2.05 17.50 1.58
N ILE A 39 -1.91 16.16 1.70
CA ILE A 39 -2.19 15.43 2.95
C ILE A 39 -1.34 15.98 4.11
N ASN A 40 -0.05 16.20 3.90
CA ASN A 40 0.84 16.72 4.95
C ASN A 40 0.42 18.12 5.41
N SER A 41 0.04 18.99 4.48
CA SER A 41 -0.49 20.33 4.79
C SER A 41 -1.81 20.24 5.56
N ALA A 42 -2.75 19.43 5.08
CA ALA A 42 -4.03 19.21 5.73
C ALA A 42 -3.89 18.62 7.14
N MET A 43 -3.01 17.60 7.33
CA MET A 43 -2.71 17.05 8.65
C MET A 43 -2.18 18.11 9.62
N THR A 44 -1.23 18.93 9.15
CA THR A 44 -0.66 19.99 9.99
C THR A 44 -1.74 21.01 10.37
N GLN A 45 -2.58 21.43 9.41
CA GLN A 45 -3.68 22.37 9.70
C GLN A 45 -4.69 21.77 10.67
N TYR A 46 -5.12 20.52 10.45
CA TYR A 46 -6.03 19.84 11.37
C TYR A 46 -5.49 19.79 12.81
N ILE A 47 -4.19 19.49 12.97
CA ILE A 47 -3.58 19.44 14.30
C ILE A 47 -3.55 20.84 14.95
N ILE A 48 -3.23 21.88 14.19
CA ILE A 48 -3.30 23.28 14.68
C ILE A 48 -4.70 23.59 15.21
N ASP A 49 -5.70 23.32 14.40
CA ASP A 49 -7.09 23.68 14.71
C ASP A 49 -7.65 22.86 15.87
N ALA A 50 -7.36 21.57 15.92
CA ALA A 50 -7.87 20.67 16.94
C ALA A 50 -7.17 20.79 18.30
N LEU A 51 -5.85 21.05 18.30
CA LEU A 51 -5.06 21.10 19.52
C LEU A 51 -4.70 22.52 19.95
N GLN A 52 -5.01 23.54 19.15
CA GLN A 52 -4.70 24.97 19.38
C GLN A 52 -3.18 25.17 19.64
N VAL A 53 -2.35 24.51 18.80
CA VAL A 53 -0.89 24.57 18.87
C VAL A 53 -0.31 25.32 17.68
N GLU A 54 0.92 25.82 17.84
CA GLU A 54 1.65 26.47 16.76
C GLU A 54 2.05 25.46 15.65
N ARG A 55 2.25 25.96 14.43
CA ARG A 55 2.59 25.15 13.24
C ARG A 55 3.80 24.23 13.44
N ASP A 56 4.84 24.70 14.13
CA ASP A 56 6.04 23.92 14.37
C ASP A 56 5.77 22.75 15.31
N GLU A 57 4.94 22.95 16.32
CA GLU A 57 4.51 21.87 17.21
C GLU A 57 3.62 20.87 16.45
N ALA A 58 2.66 21.34 15.66
CA ALA A 58 1.83 20.48 14.83
C ALA A 58 2.67 19.60 13.88
N ASN A 59 3.71 20.17 13.26
CA ASN A 59 4.63 19.42 12.41
C ASN A 59 5.46 18.39 13.22
N ARG A 60 5.92 18.75 14.43
CA ARG A 60 6.63 17.81 15.32
C ARG A 60 5.73 16.63 15.69
N LEU A 61 4.51 16.89 16.10
CA LEU A 61 3.52 15.86 16.43
C LEU A 61 3.24 14.94 15.24
N ARG A 62 2.92 15.52 14.08
CA ARG A 62 2.65 14.79 12.84
C ARG A 62 3.80 13.87 12.45
N THR A 63 5.01 14.39 12.38
CA THR A 63 6.19 13.63 11.96
C THR A 63 6.63 12.63 13.04
N GLY A 64 6.63 13.03 14.30
CA GLY A 64 7.00 12.17 15.43
C GLY A 64 6.06 10.97 15.57
N TYR A 65 4.76 11.19 15.46
CA TYR A 65 3.79 10.08 15.53
C TYR A 65 3.87 9.16 14.31
N THR A 66 4.09 9.72 13.12
CA THR A 66 4.32 8.90 11.91
C THR A 66 5.57 8.01 12.08
N GLN A 67 6.66 8.56 12.60
CA GLN A 67 7.89 7.79 12.83
C GLN A 67 7.72 6.73 13.92
N ARG A 68 7.04 7.06 15.01
CA ARG A 68 6.90 6.17 16.18
C ARG A 68 5.87 5.07 15.96
N TYR A 69 4.74 5.38 15.32
CA TYR A 69 3.58 4.48 15.23
C TYR A 69 3.29 3.98 13.81
N GLY A 70 3.97 4.53 12.79
CA GLY A 70 3.74 4.18 11.37
C GLY A 70 2.68 5.05 10.68
N ALA A 71 1.84 5.77 11.44
CA ALA A 71 0.89 6.75 10.93
C ALA A 71 0.60 7.81 12.00
N ALA A 72 0.46 9.07 11.61
CA ALA A 72 0.16 10.18 12.53
C ALA A 72 -1.14 9.94 13.30
N LEU A 73 -2.17 9.40 12.64
CA LEU A 73 -3.46 9.03 13.23
C LEU A 73 -3.31 8.23 14.53
N LEU A 74 -2.39 7.24 14.54
CA LEU A 74 -2.24 6.32 15.68
C LEU A 74 -1.71 7.05 16.93
N GLY A 75 -0.88 8.06 16.74
CA GLY A 75 -0.42 8.91 17.84
C GLY A 75 -1.49 9.90 18.27
N LEU A 76 -2.15 10.55 17.33
CA LEU A 76 -3.19 11.53 17.59
C LEU A 76 -4.36 10.95 18.39
N THR A 77 -4.87 9.78 17.98
CA THR A 77 -5.96 9.10 18.70
C THR A 77 -5.53 8.53 20.05
N ARG A 78 -4.24 8.25 20.25
CA ARG A 78 -3.74 7.71 21.53
C ARG A 78 -3.47 8.78 22.57
N HIS A 79 -3.02 9.97 22.16
CA HIS A 79 -2.50 10.97 23.06
C HIS A 79 -3.37 12.23 23.15
N HIS A 80 -4.32 12.42 22.21
CA HIS A 80 -5.07 13.68 22.11
C HIS A 80 -6.58 13.50 21.98
N ASP A 81 -7.10 12.27 22.08
CA ASP A 81 -8.55 11.96 21.98
C ASP A 81 -9.25 12.58 20.76
N LEU A 82 -8.53 12.64 19.63
CA LEU A 82 -9.06 13.17 18.38
C LEU A 82 -9.97 12.16 17.68
N ASP A 83 -11.03 12.65 17.03
CA ASP A 83 -11.86 11.80 16.18
C ASP A 83 -11.10 11.34 14.95
N ALA A 84 -10.87 10.03 14.86
CA ALA A 84 -10.12 9.43 13.79
C ALA A 84 -10.84 9.53 12.42
N HIS A 85 -12.17 9.44 12.41
CA HIS A 85 -12.93 9.50 11.16
C HIS A 85 -12.98 10.92 10.62
N ASP A 86 -13.15 11.90 11.51
CA ASP A 86 -13.09 13.31 11.12
C ASP A 86 -11.71 13.68 10.59
N PHE A 87 -10.63 13.29 11.31
CA PHE A 87 -9.27 13.48 10.84
C PHE A 87 -9.03 12.86 9.45
N LEU A 88 -9.39 11.58 9.26
CA LEU A 88 -9.19 10.87 7.99
C LEU A 88 -9.97 11.54 6.85
N LYS A 89 -11.21 11.94 7.09
CA LYS A 89 -12.05 12.64 6.13
C LYS A 89 -11.43 13.98 5.75
N TYR A 90 -11.05 14.80 6.74
CA TYR A 90 -10.48 16.12 6.51
C TYR A 90 -9.20 16.05 5.66
N VAL A 91 -8.26 15.18 6.02
CA VAL A 91 -6.94 15.13 5.37
C VAL A 91 -6.94 14.45 4.01
N HIS A 92 -8.00 13.69 3.66
CA HIS A 92 -8.12 13.02 2.38
C HIS A 92 -9.26 13.58 1.50
N THR A 93 -9.72 14.80 1.77
CA THR A 93 -10.67 15.52 0.92
C THR A 93 -9.91 16.42 -0.05
N PHE A 94 -10.04 16.14 -1.35
CA PHE A 94 -9.36 16.88 -2.41
C PHE A 94 -10.38 17.52 -3.34
N PRO A 95 -10.27 18.83 -3.64
CA PRO A 95 -11.20 19.52 -4.56
C PRO A 95 -11.16 18.93 -5.99
N ASP A 96 -9.97 18.55 -6.45
CA ASP A 96 -9.75 17.95 -7.77
C ASP A 96 -8.73 16.82 -7.66
N LEU A 97 -9.19 15.67 -7.15
CA LEU A 97 -8.35 14.47 -7.03
C LEU A 97 -7.78 14.05 -8.38
N ARG A 98 -8.59 14.12 -9.44
CA ARG A 98 -8.19 13.67 -10.78
C ARG A 98 -6.98 14.43 -11.32
N ALA A 99 -6.93 15.74 -11.17
CA ALA A 99 -5.79 16.56 -11.59
C ALA A 99 -4.51 16.24 -10.82
N MET A 100 -4.64 15.76 -9.58
CA MET A 100 -3.51 15.42 -8.71
C MET A 100 -2.93 14.03 -8.99
N LEU A 101 -3.69 13.15 -9.66
CA LEU A 101 -3.26 11.78 -9.91
C LEU A 101 -2.29 11.69 -11.07
N ARG A 102 -1.20 10.95 -10.86
CA ARG A 102 -0.24 10.54 -11.88
C ARG A 102 -0.01 9.04 -11.76
N SER A 103 -0.20 8.31 -12.83
CA SER A 103 0.02 6.86 -12.85
C SER A 103 0.86 6.43 -14.05
N GLU A 104 1.31 5.20 -14.00
CA GLU A 104 2.05 4.59 -15.10
C GLU A 104 1.14 4.42 -16.31
N ARG A 105 1.67 4.76 -17.51
CA ARG A 105 0.92 4.58 -18.76
C ARG A 105 0.53 3.11 -18.96
N GLY A 106 -0.76 2.89 -19.19
CA GLY A 106 -1.33 1.56 -19.37
C GLY A 106 -1.51 0.78 -18.07
N LEU A 107 -1.55 1.44 -16.92
CA LEU A 107 -1.72 0.83 -15.59
C LEU A 107 -2.83 -0.24 -15.56
N LYS A 108 -4.00 0.08 -16.14
CA LYS A 108 -5.12 -0.86 -16.21
C LYS A 108 -4.73 -2.18 -16.86
N CYS A 109 -4.12 -2.13 -18.05
CA CYS A 109 -3.68 -3.33 -18.76
C CYS A 109 -2.56 -4.07 -18.03
N LEU A 110 -1.71 -3.35 -17.29
CA LEU A 110 -0.62 -3.95 -16.50
C LEU A 110 -1.18 -4.74 -15.32
N VAL A 111 -2.12 -4.17 -14.58
CA VAL A 111 -2.76 -4.82 -13.43
C VAL A 111 -3.69 -5.95 -13.87
N ASP A 112 -4.49 -5.75 -14.94
CA ASP A 112 -5.42 -6.75 -15.47
C ASP A 112 -4.70 -8.02 -15.93
N ALA A 113 -3.55 -7.87 -16.56
CA ALA A 113 -2.76 -9.00 -17.09
C ALA A 113 -2.08 -9.86 -16.00
N LEU A 114 -2.07 -9.44 -14.74
CA LEU A 114 -1.53 -10.26 -13.65
C LEU A 114 -2.52 -11.37 -13.30
N PRO A 115 -2.07 -12.64 -13.24
CA PRO A 115 -2.94 -13.75 -12.87
C PRO A 115 -3.31 -13.69 -11.38
N GLY A 116 -4.48 -14.20 -11.05
CA GLY A 116 -4.92 -14.37 -9.68
C GLY A 116 -5.68 -13.18 -9.10
N ARG A 117 -5.93 -13.28 -7.78
CA ARG A 117 -6.71 -12.31 -7.03
C ARG A 117 -5.88 -11.06 -6.75
N LYS A 118 -6.54 -9.92 -6.67
CA LYS A 118 -5.91 -8.62 -6.40
C LYS A 118 -6.66 -7.91 -5.28
N ILE A 119 -5.93 -7.47 -4.29
CA ILE A 119 -6.45 -6.79 -3.09
C ILE A 119 -5.61 -5.54 -2.88
N VAL A 120 -6.25 -4.41 -2.63
CA VAL A 120 -5.54 -3.21 -2.16
C VAL A 120 -5.35 -3.30 -0.65
N LEU A 121 -4.14 -2.99 -0.17
CA LEU A 121 -3.80 -2.93 1.25
C LEU A 121 -3.12 -1.59 1.54
N THR A 122 -3.87 -0.62 2.08
CA THR A 122 -3.41 0.76 2.25
C THR A 122 -3.64 1.30 3.66
N ASN A 123 -2.77 2.21 4.12
CA ASN A 123 -2.98 3.00 5.34
C ASN A 123 -3.89 4.22 5.10
N ALA A 124 -4.32 4.45 3.87
CA ALA A 124 -5.29 5.49 3.54
C ALA A 124 -6.72 5.04 3.88
N PRO A 125 -7.68 5.97 4.03
CA PRO A 125 -9.09 5.64 4.25
C PRO A 125 -9.74 5.02 3.01
N GLU A 126 -10.78 4.21 3.24
CA GLU A 126 -11.47 3.47 2.17
C GLU A 126 -12.06 4.39 1.11
N ALA A 127 -12.72 5.46 1.51
CA ALA A 127 -13.33 6.41 0.58
C ALA A 127 -12.29 6.97 -0.40
N TYR A 128 -11.17 7.46 0.10
CA TYR A 128 -10.07 7.95 -0.75
C TYR A 128 -9.51 6.85 -1.66
N ALA A 129 -9.30 5.65 -1.13
CA ALA A 129 -8.76 4.56 -1.92
C ALA A 129 -9.70 4.17 -3.08
N LEU A 130 -11.01 4.13 -2.84
CA LEU A 130 -12.01 3.85 -3.87
C LEU A 130 -12.06 4.96 -4.92
N ASP A 131 -12.01 6.23 -4.52
CA ASP A 131 -11.98 7.37 -5.44
C ASP A 131 -10.74 7.33 -6.33
N VAL A 132 -9.55 7.07 -5.77
CA VAL A 132 -8.32 6.89 -6.55
C VAL A 132 -8.46 5.74 -7.55
N LEU A 133 -8.92 4.58 -7.13
CA LEU A 133 -9.08 3.41 -8.02
C LEU A 133 -10.08 3.68 -9.13
N LYS A 134 -11.17 4.40 -8.85
CA LYS A 134 -12.20 4.81 -9.81
C LYS A 134 -11.63 5.78 -10.84
N GLU A 135 -10.93 6.84 -10.39
CA GLU A 135 -10.31 7.83 -11.29
C GLU A 135 -9.23 7.20 -12.18
N LEU A 136 -8.50 6.20 -11.67
CA LEU A 136 -7.54 5.43 -12.45
C LEU A 136 -8.18 4.37 -13.37
N GLY A 137 -9.49 4.14 -13.25
CA GLY A 137 -10.26 3.17 -14.04
C GLY A 137 -9.91 1.71 -13.75
N ILE A 138 -9.39 1.41 -12.54
CA ILE A 138 -8.90 0.07 -12.14
C ILE A 138 -9.69 -0.56 -10.99
N GLU A 139 -10.70 0.12 -10.42
CA GLU A 139 -11.48 -0.34 -9.27
C GLU A 139 -11.96 -1.80 -9.45
N ARG A 140 -12.51 -2.12 -10.62
CA ARG A 140 -13.08 -3.44 -10.91
C ARG A 140 -12.07 -4.58 -11.01
N LEU A 141 -10.77 -4.26 -11.05
CA LEU A 141 -9.68 -5.22 -11.07
C LEU A 141 -9.35 -5.76 -9.68
N PHE A 142 -9.80 -5.08 -8.64
CA PHE A 142 -9.57 -5.46 -7.26
C PHE A 142 -10.82 -6.10 -6.66
N GLU A 143 -10.61 -7.21 -5.98
CA GLU A 143 -11.67 -7.93 -5.28
C GLU A 143 -12.10 -7.18 -4.01
N ARG A 144 -11.15 -6.52 -3.37
CA ARG A 144 -11.32 -5.88 -2.06
C ARG A 144 -10.31 -4.75 -1.88
N VAL A 145 -10.72 -3.76 -1.09
CA VAL A 145 -9.83 -2.76 -0.48
C VAL A 145 -9.75 -3.07 1.03
N ILE A 146 -8.54 -3.18 1.56
CA ILE A 146 -8.26 -3.25 2.99
C ILE A 146 -7.61 -1.91 3.35
N ALA A 147 -8.45 -0.98 3.79
CA ALA A 147 -8.09 0.37 4.21
C ALA A 147 -7.85 0.44 5.72
N ILE A 148 -7.41 1.59 6.22
CA ILE A 148 -7.06 1.77 7.63
C ILE A 148 -8.23 1.49 8.58
N GLU A 149 -9.48 1.74 8.17
CA GLU A 149 -10.67 1.44 8.96
C GLU A 149 -10.84 -0.06 9.19
N HIS A 150 -10.50 -0.89 8.20
CA HIS A 150 -10.55 -2.36 8.29
C HIS A 150 -9.43 -2.94 9.17
N MET A 151 -8.40 -2.13 9.45
CA MET A 151 -7.27 -2.54 10.28
C MET A 151 -7.54 -2.36 11.78
N ARG A 152 -8.57 -1.59 12.15
CA ARG A 152 -8.97 -1.36 13.53
C ARG A 152 -9.29 -2.67 14.24
N ASP A 153 -8.76 -2.87 15.44
CA ASP A 153 -9.29 -3.86 16.35
C ASP A 153 -10.30 -3.16 17.32
N ARG A 154 -10.92 -3.92 18.24
CA ARG A 154 -12.05 -3.44 19.03
C ARG A 154 -11.86 -2.06 19.67
N ARG A 155 -10.65 -1.71 20.06
CA ARG A 155 -10.34 -0.48 20.82
C ARG A 155 -9.30 0.43 20.15
N TYR A 156 -8.45 -0.13 19.26
CA TYR A 156 -7.28 0.59 18.79
C TYR A 156 -7.22 0.59 17.26
N TRP A 157 -6.88 1.73 16.71
CA TRP A 157 -6.48 1.85 15.33
C TRP A 157 -5.16 1.12 15.11
N ARG A 158 -5.07 0.42 14.01
CA ARG A 158 -3.87 -0.27 13.54
C ARG A 158 -3.54 0.24 12.15
N ALA A 159 -2.28 0.09 11.76
CA ALA A 159 -1.80 0.45 10.42
C ALA A 159 -0.74 -0.55 9.97
N LYS A 160 -0.43 -0.60 8.68
CA LYS A 160 0.77 -1.28 8.24
C LYS A 160 2.00 -0.71 8.97
N PRO A 161 2.91 -1.55 9.45
CA PRO A 161 3.09 -2.98 9.21
C PRO A 161 2.63 -3.91 10.37
N ASP A 162 1.48 -3.70 10.97
CA ASP A 162 0.99 -4.55 12.08
C ASP A 162 0.75 -6.01 11.63
N HIS A 163 1.41 -6.97 12.29
CA HIS A 163 1.34 -8.39 11.94
C HIS A 163 -0.01 -9.04 12.31
N ALA A 164 -0.58 -8.65 13.45
CA ALA A 164 -1.85 -9.23 13.91
C ALA A 164 -3.00 -8.76 13.02
N MET A 165 -2.98 -7.49 12.64
CA MET A 165 -3.91 -6.92 11.67
C MET A 165 -3.84 -7.67 10.35
N LEU A 166 -2.64 -7.85 9.78
CA LEU A 166 -2.51 -8.49 8.48
C LEU A 166 -2.98 -9.95 8.52
N ARG A 167 -2.61 -10.72 9.55
CA ARG A 167 -3.09 -12.10 9.71
C ARG A 167 -4.61 -12.17 9.78
N ARG A 168 -5.26 -11.23 10.48
CA ARG A 168 -6.73 -11.15 10.54
C ARG A 168 -7.29 -10.82 9.14
N ALA A 169 -6.80 -9.77 8.50
CA ALA A 169 -7.26 -9.36 7.17
C ALA A 169 -7.12 -10.48 6.12
N MET A 170 -6.03 -11.25 6.17
CA MET A 170 -5.82 -12.38 5.27
C MET A 170 -6.77 -13.55 5.57
N ARG A 171 -7.05 -13.87 6.85
CA ARG A 171 -8.08 -14.86 7.20
C ARG A 171 -9.46 -14.45 6.68
N ASP A 172 -9.84 -13.19 6.90
CA ASP A 172 -11.14 -12.65 6.46
C ASP A 172 -11.28 -12.60 4.93
N ALA A 173 -10.16 -12.49 4.23
CA ALA A 173 -10.08 -12.57 2.77
C ALA A 173 -9.91 -14.01 2.25
N HIS A 174 -9.82 -15.03 3.12
CA HIS A 174 -9.51 -16.42 2.77
C HIS A 174 -8.22 -16.54 1.95
N VAL A 175 -7.16 -15.87 2.39
CA VAL A 175 -5.82 -15.87 1.76
C VAL A 175 -4.81 -16.51 2.70
N ARG A 176 -4.07 -17.51 2.20
CA ARG A 176 -2.89 -18.01 2.90
C ARG A 176 -1.74 -17.04 2.71
N LEU A 177 -1.02 -16.73 3.77
CA LEU A 177 0.11 -15.79 3.70
C LEU A 177 1.20 -16.22 2.69
N ALA A 178 1.41 -17.53 2.54
CA ALA A 178 2.39 -18.10 1.58
C ALA A 178 1.98 -17.86 0.10
N ASP A 179 0.68 -17.66 -0.19
CA ASP A 179 0.19 -17.37 -1.54
C ASP A 179 0.23 -15.86 -1.84
N ALA A 180 0.43 -15.03 -0.82
CA ALA A 180 0.41 -13.58 -0.95
C ALA A 180 1.72 -13.03 -1.53
N VAL A 181 1.59 -12.02 -2.39
CA VAL A 181 2.69 -11.21 -2.94
C VAL A 181 2.38 -9.76 -2.64
N LEU A 182 3.16 -9.13 -1.78
CA LEU A 182 3.03 -7.71 -1.46
C LEU A 182 3.84 -6.87 -2.44
N VAL A 183 3.20 -5.93 -3.12
CA VAL A 183 3.83 -4.88 -3.94
C VAL A 183 3.71 -3.58 -3.16
N GLU A 184 4.86 -2.99 -2.78
CA GLU A 184 4.92 -1.92 -1.80
C GLU A 184 6.16 -1.03 -2.05
N ASP A 185 6.05 0.28 -1.79
CA ASP A 185 7.16 1.24 -1.88
C ASP A 185 7.93 1.38 -0.55
N THR A 186 7.27 1.11 0.57
CA THR A 186 7.79 1.35 1.92
C THR A 186 8.57 0.15 2.46
N ARG A 187 9.89 0.32 2.60
CA ARG A 187 10.83 -0.75 3.02
C ARG A 187 10.50 -1.38 4.37
N SER A 188 10.01 -0.58 5.33
CA SER A 188 9.64 -1.09 6.66
C SER A 188 8.45 -2.06 6.59
N HIS A 189 7.47 -1.83 5.71
CA HIS A 189 6.34 -2.71 5.49
C HIS A 189 6.80 -4.04 4.89
N LEU A 190 7.62 -3.99 3.84
CA LEU A 190 8.21 -5.18 3.21
C LEU A 190 9.00 -6.02 4.22
N LYS A 191 9.90 -5.38 5.01
CA LYS A 191 10.72 -6.05 6.02
C LYS A 191 9.89 -6.79 7.06
N ASN A 192 8.84 -6.13 7.56
CA ASN A 192 7.99 -6.72 8.59
C ASN A 192 7.12 -7.86 8.04
N TYR A 193 6.51 -7.66 6.86
CA TYR A 193 5.60 -8.66 6.30
C TYR A 193 6.34 -9.87 5.70
N ARG A 194 7.58 -9.71 5.26
CA ARG A 194 8.44 -10.83 4.88
C ARG A 194 8.59 -11.87 5.99
N ARG A 195 8.65 -11.43 7.24
CA ARG A 195 8.70 -12.31 8.43
C ARG A 195 7.46 -13.18 8.62
N LEU A 196 6.36 -12.84 7.94
CA LEU A 196 5.13 -13.64 7.93
C LEU A 196 5.07 -14.67 6.79
N GLY A 197 6.14 -14.79 5.99
CA GLY A 197 6.20 -15.70 4.84
C GLY A 197 5.58 -15.14 3.56
N ILE A 198 5.22 -13.83 3.53
CA ILE A 198 4.71 -13.16 2.32
C ILE A 198 5.87 -12.88 1.37
N ARG A 199 5.68 -13.13 0.09
CA ARG A 199 6.60 -12.70 -0.95
C ARG A 199 6.53 -11.19 -1.14
N THR A 200 7.68 -10.55 -1.40
CA THR A 200 7.79 -9.11 -1.38
C THR A 200 8.35 -8.53 -2.67
N VAL A 201 7.68 -7.56 -3.21
CA VAL A 201 8.10 -6.78 -4.39
C VAL A 201 8.24 -5.33 -3.98
N TRP A 202 9.45 -4.81 -4.02
CA TRP A 202 9.73 -3.40 -3.77
C TRP A 202 9.62 -2.61 -5.05
N ILE A 203 8.63 -1.69 -5.13
CA ILE A 203 8.48 -0.76 -6.23
C ILE A 203 9.12 0.58 -5.88
N THR A 204 9.93 1.12 -6.80
CA THR A 204 10.76 2.31 -6.53
C THR A 204 10.53 3.45 -7.52
N GLY A 205 9.63 3.27 -8.49
CA GLY A 205 9.43 4.22 -9.59
C GLY A 205 8.94 5.59 -9.15
N HIS A 206 8.13 5.64 -8.10
CA HIS A 206 7.52 6.85 -7.56
C HIS A 206 8.21 7.40 -6.31
N LEU A 207 9.29 6.76 -5.86
CA LEU A 207 10.05 7.27 -4.71
C LEU A 207 10.73 8.61 -5.05
N PRO A 208 10.73 9.59 -4.12
CA PRO A 208 11.38 10.88 -4.31
C PRO A 208 12.84 10.73 -4.74
N GLN A 209 13.27 11.53 -5.71
CA GLN A 209 14.63 11.47 -6.23
C GLN A 209 15.70 11.92 -5.22
N HIS A 210 15.30 12.62 -4.14
CA HIS A 210 16.19 13.01 -3.05
C HIS A 210 16.76 11.82 -2.26
N ALA A 211 16.23 10.62 -2.44
CA ALA A 211 16.86 9.39 -1.98
C ALA A 211 18.03 8.95 -2.88
N ARG A 212 18.35 9.71 -3.94
CA ARG A 212 19.50 9.49 -4.82
C ARG A 212 20.50 10.63 -4.59
N PRO A 213 21.68 10.36 -4.04
CA PRO A 213 22.76 11.36 -4.11
C PRO A 213 23.08 11.65 -5.57
N ASN A 214 22.98 12.93 -5.94
CA ASN A 214 23.54 13.57 -7.14
C ASN A 214 23.78 12.62 -8.33
N GLY A 215 22.77 12.43 -9.18
CA GLY A 215 22.92 12.09 -10.60
C GLY A 215 23.86 10.96 -11.03
N SER A 216 24.53 10.32 -10.10
CA SER A 216 25.53 9.30 -10.38
C SER A 216 24.90 7.90 -10.45
N PRO A 217 25.26 7.06 -11.44
CA PRO A 217 24.86 5.65 -11.48
C PRO A 217 25.57 4.83 -10.40
N ALA A 218 26.35 5.47 -9.52
CA ALA A 218 27.08 4.80 -8.46
C ALA A 218 26.12 4.10 -7.49
N ARG A 219 26.29 2.81 -7.33
CA ARG A 219 25.66 2.02 -6.26
C ARG A 219 26.07 2.64 -4.93
N LEU A 220 25.10 3.24 -4.22
CA LEU A 220 25.34 3.61 -2.84
C LEU A 220 25.75 2.38 -2.04
N PRO A 221 26.69 2.48 -1.08
CA PRO A 221 26.92 1.41 -0.12
C PRO A 221 25.60 1.06 0.55
N GLY A 222 25.12 -0.18 0.41
CA GLY A 222 23.81 -0.62 0.89
C GLY A 222 22.64 -0.47 -0.08
N THR A 223 22.84 -0.08 -1.35
CA THR A 223 21.78 0.01 -2.39
C THR A 223 21.50 -1.31 -3.12
N GLY A 224 22.13 -2.41 -2.70
CA GLY A 224 21.74 -3.74 -3.12
C GLY A 224 20.28 -4.02 -2.70
N ARG A 225 19.62 -4.94 -3.41
CA ARG A 225 18.30 -5.45 -2.99
C ARG A 225 18.39 -5.97 -1.56
N PRO A 226 17.60 -5.43 -0.59
CA PRO A 226 17.62 -5.94 0.78
C PRO A 226 17.20 -7.42 0.81
N HIS A 227 17.76 -8.19 1.74
CA HIS A 227 17.49 -9.65 1.88
C HIS A 227 15.99 -9.96 2.09
N TYR A 228 15.23 -9.02 2.63
CA TYR A 228 13.77 -9.16 2.83
C TYR A 228 12.94 -8.75 1.60
N VAL A 229 13.57 -8.44 0.47
CA VAL A 229 12.91 -8.08 -0.79
C VAL A 229 13.19 -9.19 -1.81
N ASP A 230 12.15 -9.90 -2.25
CA ASP A 230 12.30 -10.95 -3.25
C ASP A 230 12.56 -10.37 -4.65
N ARG A 231 11.92 -9.25 -4.97
CA ARG A 231 12.09 -8.55 -6.26
C ARG A 231 12.06 -7.04 -6.07
N CYS A 232 12.96 -6.33 -6.76
CA CYS A 232 12.95 -4.87 -6.87
C CYS A 232 12.55 -4.48 -8.30
N ILE A 233 11.58 -3.58 -8.43
CA ILE A 233 11.07 -3.08 -9.71
C ILE A 233 10.96 -1.56 -9.68
N ARG A 234 11.08 -0.93 -10.84
CA ARG A 234 10.81 0.52 -10.99
C ARG A 234 9.41 0.79 -11.53
N SER A 235 8.76 -0.21 -12.11
CA SER A 235 7.52 -0.10 -12.86
C SER A 235 6.78 -1.43 -12.80
N LEU A 236 5.46 -1.39 -12.73
CA LEU A 236 4.60 -2.58 -12.78
C LEU A 236 4.74 -3.37 -14.09
N LYS A 237 5.24 -2.74 -15.17
CA LYS A 237 5.60 -3.44 -16.42
C LYS A 237 6.56 -4.60 -16.17
N SER A 238 7.46 -4.44 -15.20
CA SER A 238 8.43 -5.47 -14.86
C SER A 238 7.78 -6.71 -14.25
N LEU A 239 6.58 -6.65 -13.69
CA LEU A 239 5.86 -7.82 -13.17
C LEU A 239 5.43 -8.77 -14.28
N ARG A 240 5.06 -8.25 -15.47
CA ARG A 240 4.64 -9.06 -16.63
C ARG A 240 5.77 -9.89 -17.23
N LEU A 241 7.01 -9.41 -17.19
CA LEU A 241 8.17 -10.07 -17.81
C LEU A 241 8.57 -11.39 -17.10
N GLY A 242 8.05 -11.61 -15.87
CA GLY A 242 8.27 -12.86 -15.12
C GLY A 242 7.19 -13.92 -15.30
N THR A 243 6.08 -13.59 -15.98
CA THR A 243 4.96 -14.50 -16.24
C THR A 243 4.99 -14.97 -17.71
N ARG A 244 5.99 -15.77 -18.10
CA ARG A 244 5.87 -16.54 -19.35
C ARG A 244 4.73 -17.54 -19.17
N PRO A 245 3.77 -17.64 -20.14
CA PRO A 245 2.77 -18.70 -20.10
C PRO A 245 3.50 -20.04 -20.07
N GLY A 246 3.23 -20.86 -19.06
CA GLY A 246 3.79 -22.22 -18.97
C GLY A 246 5.01 -22.42 -18.07
N ARG A 247 5.60 -21.36 -17.48
CA ARG A 247 6.48 -21.56 -16.33
C ARG A 247 5.77 -21.09 -15.06
N PRO A 248 5.62 -21.97 -14.05
CA PRO A 248 5.30 -21.53 -12.69
C PRO A 248 6.31 -20.43 -12.30
N ILE A 249 5.90 -19.45 -11.52
CA ILE A 249 6.88 -18.62 -10.79
C ILE A 249 7.68 -19.64 -10.01
N GLU A 250 8.90 -19.95 -10.50
CA GLU A 250 9.73 -21.00 -9.88
C GLU A 250 9.75 -20.71 -8.38
N PRO A 251 9.42 -21.71 -7.54
CA PRO A 251 9.77 -21.59 -6.16
C PRO A 251 11.28 -21.31 -6.18
N LEU A 252 11.71 -20.23 -5.54
CA LEU A 252 13.12 -19.96 -5.31
C LEU A 252 13.65 -21.16 -4.57
N THR A 253 14.09 -22.19 -5.32
CA THR A 253 14.84 -23.31 -4.81
C THR A 253 16.03 -22.72 -4.09
N GLU A 254 16.25 -23.19 -2.91
CA GLU A 254 17.36 -22.91 -2.03
C GLU A 254 18.65 -22.86 -2.85
N HIS A 255 19.25 -21.69 -2.94
CA HIS A 255 20.57 -21.56 -3.51
C HIS A 255 21.53 -22.25 -2.53
N PRO A 256 22.40 -23.19 -2.98
CA PRO A 256 23.23 -24.03 -2.08
C PRO A 256 24.31 -23.27 -1.30
N ALA A 257 24.24 -21.95 -1.21
CA ALA A 257 25.18 -21.10 -0.47
C ALA A 257 24.72 -20.71 0.94
N TRP A 258 23.76 -21.43 1.53
CA TRP A 258 23.28 -21.21 2.91
C TRP A 258 23.38 -22.50 3.73
N ARG A 259 24.57 -23.11 3.75
CA ARG A 259 24.99 -23.98 4.84
C ARG A 259 26.08 -23.32 5.65
#